data_3f9c029155618e2e623a37f392c4c3a2
#
_entry.id   3f9c029155618e2e623a37f392c4c3a2
#
_cell.length_a   1.000
_cell.length_b   1.000
_cell.length_c   1.000
_cell.angle_alpha   90.00
_cell.angle_beta   90.00
_cell.angle_gamma   90.00
#
_symmetry.space_group_name_H-M   'P 1'
#
loop_
_entity.id
_entity.type
_entity.pdbx_description
1 polymer ?
#
loop_
_entity_poly.entity_id
_entity_poly.type
_entity_poly.pdbx_seq_one_letter_code
_entity_poly.pdbx_strand_id
1 'polypeptide(L)'
;MFKTFDEAKKYCAENDVKMIDFKMIDLDGRWRHIAIPESRFQPSLMEDGIGFDGSNYGFAPVEKSDMVFIPDLASAMLDPFAEVKTISMIGDVFIIDKPTNRRFDQDPRNVSKHAVEYMKSTGIADEMIIGPEFEFHVFDRVDFNVQSQKVSYSLDTKQAEWNTGNAGENAGYQVPQKGGYHIDKPHDICYDLRSNMCLMLEEAGVKVKYHHHEVGGSGQMEIEVELGEMTTMADNDHDFPLGFI
;
A
#
# COMPACT_ATOMS: atom_id res chain seq x y z
N MET A 1 -2.35 11.99 9.14
CA MET A 1 -3.57 12.84 9.26
C MET A 1 -3.68 13.52 10.63
N PHE A 2 -3.47 12.85 11.77
CA PHE A 2 -3.63 13.44 13.11
C PHE A 2 -2.30 13.74 13.78
N LYS A 3 -2.26 14.86 14.54
CA LYS A 3 -1.09 15.25 15.33
C LYS A 3 -1.17 14.72 16.76
N THR A 4 -2.38 14.47 17.26
CA THR A 4 -2.62 14.02 18.63
C THR A 4 -3.68 12.92 18.69
N PHE A 5 -3.63 12.12 19.74
CA PHE A 5 -4.66 11.11 20.01
C PHE A 5 -6.06 11.71 20.14
N ASP A 6 -6.18 12.87 20.78
CA ASP A 6 -7.48 13.55 20.97
C ASP A 6 -8.09 13.98 19.63
N GLU A 7 -7.28 14.46 18.69
CA GLU A 7 -7.74 14.74 17.32
C GLU A 7 -8.28 13.48 16.64
N ALA A 8 -7.57 12.35 16.74
CA ALA A 8 -8.00 11.09 16.18
C ALA A 8 -9.31 10.60 16.82
N LYS A 9 -9.45 10.65 18.14
CA LYS A 9 -10.69 10.26 18.85
C LYS A 9 -11.86 11.14 18.49
N LYS A 10 -11.64 12.45 18.38
CA LYS A 10 -12.67 13.39 17.94
C LYS A 10 -13.14 13.06 16.53
N TYR A 11 -12.22 12.82 15.61
CA TYR A 11 -12.53 12.42 14.25
C TYR A 11 -13.34 11.12 14.19
N CYS A 12 -12.95 10.11 14.99
CA CYS A 12 -13.69 8.85 15.10
C CYS A 12 -15.16 9.08 15.48
N ALA A 13 -15.39 9.94 16.48
CA ALA A 13 -16.75 10.25 16.94
C ALA A 13 -17.56 11.03 15.89
N GLU A 14 -16.97 12.02 15.23
CA GLU A 14 -17.63 12.88 14.23
C GLU A 14 -17.97 12.11 12.94
N ASN A 15 -17.16 11.10 12.58
CA ASN A 15 -17.34 10.32 11.35
C ASN A 15 -17.96 8.93 11.57
N ASP A 16 -18.41 8.63 12.80
CA ASP A 16 -19.01 7.34 13.16
C ASP A 16 -18.11 6.13 12.85
N VAL A 17 -16.80 6.28 13.13
CA VAL A 17 -15.80 5.20 12.95
C VAL A 17 -16.08 4.08 13.93
N LYS A 18 -16.01 2.83 13.44
CA LYS A 18 -16.29 1.63 14.24
C LYS A 18 -15.07 0.77 14.48
N MET A 19 -14.09 0.80 13.59
CA MET A 19 -12.90 -0.05 13.64
C MET A 19 -11.65 0.81 13.46
N ILE A 20 -10.57 0.36 14.09
CA ILE A 20 -9.21 0.88 13.87
C ILE A 20 -8.38 -0.30 13.38
N ASP A 21 -7.73 -0.12 12.25
CA ASP A 21 -6.91 -1.14 11.61
C ASP A 21 -5.44 -0.71 11.58
N PHE A 22 -4.57 -1.50 12.17
CA PHE A 22 -3.14 -1.28 12.24
C PHE A 22 -2.45 -2.13 11.19
N LYS A 23 -1.77 -1.51 10.25
CA LYS A 23 -1.15 -2.17 9.11
C LYS A 23 0.37 -2.12 9.20
N MET A 24 1.00 -3.22 8.86
CA MET A 24 2.46 -3.37 8.81
C MET A 24 2.87 -4.27 7.66
N ILE A 25 4.12 -4.22 7.25
CA ILE A 25 4.67 -5.06 6.17
C ILE A 25 5.61 -6.09 6.78
N ASP A 26 5.47 -7.36 6.36
CA ASP A 26 6.42 -8.41 6.71
C ASP A 26 7.69 -8.37 5.81
N LEU A 27 8.65 -9.24 6.11
CA LEU A 27 9.92 -9.30 5.37
C LEU A 27 9.77 -9.75 3.90
N ASP A 28 8.64 -10.37 3.56
CA ASP A 28 8.31 -10.76 2.19
C ASP A 28 7.58 -9.65 1.41
N GLY A 29 7.36 -8.49 2.02
CA GLY A 29 6.62 -7.38 1.44
C GLY A 29 5.10 -7.54 1.47
N ARG A 30 4.58 -8.46 2.30
CA ARG A 30 3.13 -8.67 2.41
C ARG A 30 2.54 -7.80 3.49
N TRP A 31 1.37 -7.27 3.21
CA TRP A 31 0.56 -6.60 4.21
C TRP A 31 0.09 -7.55 5.30
N ARG A 32 0.28 -7.12 6.53
CA ARG A 32 -0.24 -7.74 7.76
C ARG A 32 -1.01 -6.69 8.52
N HIS A 33 -2.07 -7.10 9.21
CA HIS A 33 -2.86 -6.14 9.97
C HIS A 33 -3.46 -6.74 11.24
N ILE A 34 -3.82 -5.84 12.17
CA ILE A 34 -4.55 -6.15 13.39
C ILE A 34 -5.62 -5.08 13.54
N ALA A 35 -6.88 -5.49 13.58
CA ALA A 35 -8.00 -4.57 13.74
C ALA A 35 -8.60 -4.66 15.15
N ILE A 36 -8.96 -3.51 15.72
CA ILE A 36 -9.65 -3.41 17.00
C ILE A 36 -10.94 -2.59 16.86
N PRO A 37 -11.97 -2.86 17.69
CA PRO A 37 -13.09 -1.94 17.80
C PRO A 37 -12.66 -0.57 18.27
N GLU A 38 -13.30 0.50 17.78
CA GLU A 38 -13.00 1.89 18.16
C GLU A 38 -13.03 2.12 19.68
N SER A 39 -13.89 1.41 20.39
CA SER A 39 -13.96 1.46 21.87
C SER A 39 -12.68 1.02 22.58
N ARG A 40 -11.81 0.28 21.91
CA ARG A 40 -10.49 -0.17 22.40
C ARG A 40 -9.36 0.78 22.00
N PHE A 41 -9.62 1.77 21.18
CA PHE A 41 -8.65 2.78 20.78
C PHE A 41 -8.45 3.76 21.93
N GLN A 42 -7.37 3.56 22.69
CA GLN A 42 -7.03 4.26 23.94
C GLN A 42 -5.64 4.90 23.83
N PRO A 43 -5.36 5.97 24.60
CA PRO A 43 -4.06 6.65 24.58
C PRO A 43 -2.86 5.73 24.83
N SER A 44 -3.02 4.71 25.67
CA SER A 44 -1.96 3.74 25.99
C SER A 44 -1.44 2.99 24.75
N LEU A 45 -2.23 2.87 23.69
CA LEU A 45 -1.76 2.26 22.43
C LEU A 45 -0.66 3.07 21.75
N MET A 46 -0.56 4.37 22.03
CA MET A 46 0.50 5.23 21.49
C MET A 46 1.85 5.03 22.20
N GLU A 47 1.81 4.52 23.44
CA GLU A 47 3.00 4.29 24.28
C GLU A 47 3.33 2.80 24.35
N ASP A 48 2.35 1.98 24.69
CA ASP A 48 2.50 0.55 24.93
C ASP A 48 2.39 -0.27 23.64
N GLY A 49 1.71 0.28 22.61
CA GLY A 49 1.43 -0.41 21.35
C GLY A 49 0.44 -1.56 21.48
N ILE A 50 0.40 -2.40 20.44
CA ILE A 50 -0.36 -3.64 20.42
C ILE A 50 0.58 -4.84 20.22
N GLY A 51 0.50 -5.82 21.11
CA GLY A 51 1.33 -7.01 21.06
C GLY A 51 0.93 -7.98 19.94
N PHE A 52 1.92 -8.60 19.31
CA PHE A 52 1.71 -9.64 18.32
C PHE A 52 2.88 -10.65 18.30
N ASP A 53 2.65 -11.80 17.67
CA ASP A 53 3.66 -12.85 17.48
C ASP A 53 4.42 -12.62 16.17
N GLY A 54 5.63 -12.09 16.26
CA GLY A 54 6.50 -11.81 15.11
C GLY A 54 7.03 -13.06 14.39
N SER A 55 6.91 -14.26 14.98
CA SER A 55 7.38 -15.49 14.31
C SER A 55 6.56 -15.82 13.06
N ASN A 56 5.28 -15.49 13.07
CA ASN A 56 4.39 -15.68 11.92
C ASN A 56 4.67 -14.71 10.76
N TYR A 57 5.45 -13.66 11.03
CA TYR A 57 5.84 -12.64 10.02
C TYR A 57 7.29 -12.83 9.55
N GLY A 58 7.98 -13.85 10.07
CA GLY A 58 9.40 -14.07 9.79
C GLY A 58 10.35 -13.13 10.54
N PHE A 59 9.84 -12.34 11.48
CA PHE A 59 10.62 -11.33 12.20
C PHE A 59 11.51 -11.93 13.29
N ALA A 60 11.08 -13.01 13.91
CA ALA A 60 11.79 -13.59 15.05
C ALA A 60 11.56 -15.10 15.16
N PRO A 61 12.46 -15.86 15.82
CA PRO A 61 12.20 -17.24 16.18
C PRO A 61 11.10 -17.32 17.26
N VAL A 62 10.37 -18.43 17.30
CA VAL A 62 9.21 -18.66 18.19
C VAL A 62 9.52 -18.36 19.67
N GLU A 63 10.73 -18.69 20.12
CA GLU A 63 11.16 -18.52 21.52
C GLU A 63 11.35 -17.06 21.95
N LYS A 64 11.36 -16.11 20.98
CA LYS A 64 11.57 -14.68 21.20
C LYS A 64 10.68 -13.84 20.27
N SER A 65 9.45 -14.29 20.05
CA SER A 65 8.58 -13.73 19.02
C SER A 65 7.63 -12.64 19.51
N ASP A 66 7.59 -12.36 20.81
CA ASP A 66 6.76 -11.29 21.35
C ASP A 66 7.28 -9.93 20.87
N MET A 67 6.48 -9.26 20.06
CA MET A 67 6.77 -7.95 19.49
C MET A 67 5.59 -6.99 19.73
N VAL A 68 5.86 -5.71 19.55
CA VAL A 68 4.87 -4.65 19.73
C VAL A 68 4.83 -3.78 18.48
N PHE A 69 3.64 -3.50 18.01
CA PHE A 69 3.37 -2.50 16.98
C PHE A 69 2.92 -1.20 17.65
N ILE A 70 3.58 -0.08 17.37
CA ILE A 70 3.19 1.24 17.82
C ILE A 70 2.68 2.04 16.62
N PRO A 71 1.39 2.43 16.63
CA PRO A 71 0.79 3.12 15.49
C PRO A 71 1.30 4.56 15.34
N ASP A 72 1.36 5.04 14.10
CA ASP A 72 1.68 6.42 13.75
C ASP A 72 0.40 7.17 13.37
N LEU A 73 -0.04 8.09 14.22
CA LEU A 73 -1.24 8.89 13.99
C LEU A 73 -1.17 9.77 12.73
N ALA A 74 0.05 10.12 12.30
CA ALA A 74 0.23 10.94 11.10
C ALA A 74 -0.15 10.20 9.82
N SER A 75 0.00 8.87 9.82
CA SER A 75 -0.36 7.99 8.69
C SER A 75 -1.84 7.62 8.65
N ALA A 76 -2.63 8.00 9.65
CA ALA A 76 -4.03 7.59 9.74
C ALA A 76 -4.87 8.13 8.59
N MET A 77 -5.70 7.27 7.98
CA MET A 77 -6.66 7.62 6.95
C MET A 77 -7.99 6.90 7.16
N LEU A 78 -9.08 7.49 6.68
CA LEU A 78 -10.34 6.77 6.58
C LEU A 78 -10.23 5.78 5.42
N ASP A 79 -10.37 4.47 5.70
CA ASP A 79 -10.21 3.42 4.69
C ASP A 79 -11.43 3.43 3.74
N PRO A 80 -11.25 3.81 2.46
CA PRO A 80 -12.35 3.91 1.51
C PRO A 80 -12.86 2.55 1.03
N PHE A 81 -12.15 1.45 1.32
CA PHE A 81 -12.47 0.09 0.88
C PHE A 81 -13.15 -0.74 1.96
N ALA A 82 -13.15 -0.25 3.20
CA ALA A 82 -13.81 -0.93 4.31
C ALA A 82 -15.32 -0.65 4.31
N GLU A 83 -16.16 -1.69 4.24
CA GLU A 83 -17.62 -1.57 4.38
C GLU A 83 -18.02 -0.98 5.74
N VAL A 84 -17.36 -1.44 6.81
CA VAL A 84 -17.48 -0.84 8.14
C VAL A 84 -16.52 0.33 8.23
N LYS A 85 -17.01 1.50 8.63
CA LYS A 85 -16.15 2.70 8.76
C LYS A 85 -14.95 2.42 9.65
N THR A 86 -13.79 2.41 9.03
CA THR A 86 -12.51 2.03 9.61
C THR A 86 -11.48 3.13 9.38
N ILE A 87 -10.72 3.47 10.41
CA ILE A 87 -9.46 4.20 10.23
C ILE A 87 -8.35 3.18 10.14
N SER A 88 -7.61 3.22 9.04
CA SER A 88 -6.38 2.48 8.86
C SER A 88 -5.19 3.36 9.18
N MET A 89 -4.15 2.80 9.80
CA MET A 89 -2.89 3.48 10.06
C MET A 89 -1.73 2.49 10.08
N ILE A 90 -0.58 2.95 9.63
CA ILE A 90 0.69 2.23 9.73
C ILE A 90 1.42 2.60 11.01
N GLY A 91 2.52 1.91 11.31
CA GLY A 91 3.32 2.20 12.48
C GLY A 91 4.65 1.48 12.47
N ASP A 92 5.34 1.53 13.58
CA ASP A 92 6.67 0.96 13.75
C ASP A 92 6.61 -0.33 14.60
N VAL A 93 7.45 -1.29 14.25
CA VAL A 93 7.59 -2.55 14.99
C VAL A 93 8.73 -2.46 16.01
N PHE A 94 8.47 -2.96 17.22
CA PHE A 94 9.42 -2.97 18.32
C PHE A 94 9.58 -4.37 18.90
N ILE A 95 10.81 -4.69 19.30
CA ILE A 95 11.14 -5.85 20.14
C ILE A 95 10.89 -5.46 21.59
N ILE A 96 10.25 -6.34 22.34
CA ILE A 96 10.06 -6.17 23.79
C ILE A 96 11.40 -6.43 24.48
N ASP A 97 12.07 -5.36 24.90
CA ASP A 97 13.36 -5.41 25.59
C ASP A 97 13.31 -4.49 26.82
N LYS A 98 13.00 -5.09 27.99
CA LYS A 98 12.81 -4.31 29.23
C LYS A 98 14.16 -3.73 29.73
N PRO A 99 14.18 -2.49 30.23
CA PRO A 99 13.04 -1.64 30.58
C PRO A 99 12.44 -0.83 29.41
N THR A 100 13.08 -0.78 28.26
CA THR A 100 12.65 0.06 27.12
C THR A 100 12.58 -0.80 25.87
N ASN A 101 11.44 -0.78 25.17
CA ASN A 101 11.30 -1.47 23.89
C ASN A 101 12.30 -0.89 22.87
N ARG A 102 12.86 -1.77 22.03
CA ARG A 102 13.82 -1.42 20.98
C ARG A 102 13.15 -1.55 19.62
N ARG A 103 13.35 -0.55 18.74
CA ARG A 103 12.88 -0.66 17.35
C ARG A 103 13.45 -1.92 16.70
N PHE A 104 12.61 -2.59 15.91
CA PHE A 104 13.04 -3.76 15.15
C PHE A 104 13.81 -3.30 13.91
N ASP A 105 15.08 -3.68 13.84
CA ASP A 105 16.01 -3.16 12.81
C ASP A 105 15.66 -3.59 11.38
N GLN A 106 14.92 -4.69 11.21
CA GLN A 106 14.51 -5.23 9.91
C GLN A 106 13.09 -4.82 9.51
N ASP A 107 12.39 -4.06 10.34
CA ASP A 107 11.13 -3.44 9.93
C ASP A 107 11.37 -2.54 8.71
N PRO A 108 10.69 -2.77 7.57
CA PRO A 108 10.91 -1.99 6.34
C PRO A 108 10.82 -0.49 6.55
N ARG A 109 9.86 -0.03 7.36
CA ARG A 109 9.71 1.39 7.69
C ARG A 109 10.91 1.91 8.51
N ASN A 110 11.43 1.12 9.43
CA ASN A 110 12.62 1.47 10.20
C ASN A 110 13.90 1.48 9.33
N VAL A 111 14.01 0.58 8.36
CA VAL A 111 15.11 0.58 7.38
C VAL A 111 15.14 1.90 6.59
N SER A 112 13.99 2.38 6.13
CA SER A 112 13.87 3.68 5.46
C SER A 112 14.34 4.83 6.34
N LYS A 113 13.88 4.89 7.60
CA LYS A 113 14.30 5.90 8.58
C LYS A 113 15.81 5.87 8.82
N HIS A 114 16.38 4.70 9.04
CA HIS A 114 17.82 4.54 9.23
C HIS A 114 18.63 4.96 7.99
N ALA A 115 18.14 4.70 6.79
CA ALA A 115 18.79 5.14 5.56
C ALA A 115 18.91 6.66 5.49
N VAL A 116 17.85 7.38 5.83
CA VAL A 116 17.85 8.85 5.88
C VAL A 116 18.79 9.37 6.99
N GLU A 117 18.76 8.76 8.19
CA GLU A 117 19.66 9.11 9.29
C GLU A 117 21.12 8.89 8.91
N TYR A 118 21.44 7.76 8.27
CA TYR A 118 22.78 7.45 7.79
C TYR A 118 23.24 8.47 6.74
N MET A 119 22.39 8.77 5.75
CA MET A 119 22.70 9.79 4.73
C MET A 119 23.07 11.13 5.38
N LYS A 120 22.25 11.63 6.30
CA LYS A 120 22.51 12.87 7.03
C LYS A 120 23.82 12.81 7.81
N SER A 121 24.14 11.66 8.43
CA SER A 121 25.38 11.48 9.21
C SER A 121 26.65 11.56 8.35
N THR A 122 26.56 11.27 7.05
CA THR A 122 27.70 11.39 6.12
C THR A 122 28.05 12.81 5.75
N GLY A 123 27.14 13.77 5.97
CA GLY A 123 27.28 15.18 5.54
C GLY A 123 27.25 15.39 4.02
N ILE A 124 26.86 14.36 3.24
CA ILE A 124 26.75 14.45 1.77
C ILE A 124 25.45 15.12 1.36
N ALA A 125 24.33 14.78 2.05
CA ALA A 125 23.02 15.32 1.77
C ALA A 125 22.18 15.40 3.06
N ASP A 126 21.24 16.35 3.07
CA ASP A 126 20.32 16.57 4.19
C ASP A 126 18.93 15.98 3.92
N GLU A 127 18.61 15.76 2.65
CA GLU A 127 17.31 15.29 2.20
C GLU A 127 17.44 14.33 1.02
N MET A 128 16.57 13.34 0.93
CA MET A 128 16.44 12.44 -0.21
C MET A 128 15.03 12.54 -0.75
N ILE A 129 14.91 13.03 -1.98
CA ILE A 129 13.64 13.18 -2.68
C ILE A 129 13.48 12.03 -3.65
N ILE A 130 12.33 11.36 -3.60
CA ILE A 130 11.96 10.28 -4.52
C ILE A 130 10.61 10.56 -5.15
N GLY A 131 10.37 10.00 -6.35
CA GLY A 131 9.11 10.06 -7.08
C GLY A 131 8.71 8.64 -7.48
N PRO A 132 7.81 7.99 -6.75
CA PRO A 132 7.31 6.66 -7.11
C PRO A 132 6.45 6.72 -8.38
N GLU A 133 6.60 5.69 -9.22
CA GLU A 133 5.80 5.43 -10.41
C GLU A 133 5.14 4.07 -10.24
N PHE A 134 3.81 4.05 -10.07
CA PHE A 134 3.07 2.81 -9.80
C PHE A 134 2.56 2.21 -11.10
N GLU A 135 3.25 1.20 -11.57
CA GLU A 135 2.84 0.43 -12.73
C GLU A 135 2.16 -0.88 -12.35
N PHE A 136 1.03 -1.17 -12.95
CA PHE A 136 0.26 -2.38 -12.67
C PHE A 136 -0.51 -2.85 -13.90
N HIS A 137 -0.98 -4.11 -13.86
CA HIS A 137 -1.79 -4.66 -14.92
C HIS A 137 -3.22 -4.93 -14.46
N VAL A 138 -4.18 -4.65 -15.34
CA VAL A 138 -5.60 -4.98 -15.15
C VAL A 138 -5.97 -6.08 -16.12
N PHE A 139 -6.38 -7.22 -15.60
CA PHE A 139 -6.80 -8.38 -16.39
C PHE A 139 -8.26 -8.73 -16.12
N ASP A 140 -8.98 -9.16 -17.17
CA ASP A 140 -10.32 -9.74 -17.02
C ASP A 140 -10.26 -11.16 -16.46
N ARG A 141 -9.14 -11.87 -16.71
CA ARG A 141 -8.92 -13.22 -16.23
C ARG A 141 -7.45 -13.52 -15.99
N VAL A 142 -7.19 -14.19 -14.87
CA VAL A 142 -5.88 -14.74 -14.53
C VAL A 142 -6.06 -16.20 -14.11
N ASP A 143 -5.43 -17.13 -14.83
CA ASP A 143 -5.35 -18.53 -14.43
C ASP A 143 -3.88 -18.89 -14.21
N PHE A 144 -3.58 -19.58 -13.13
CA PHE A 144 -2.24 -20.12 -12.89
C PHE A 144 -2.31 -21.50 -12.24
N ASN A 145 -1.31 -22.32 -12.52
CA ASN A 145 -1.14 -23.63 -11.94
C ASN A 145 0.33 -23.86 -11.61
N VAL A 146 0.62 -24.11 -10.35
CA VAL A 146 1.98 -24.37 -9.85
C VAL A 146 2.01 -25.76 -9.23
N GLN A 147 2.67 -26.69 -9.90
CA GLN A 147 2.90 -28.06 -9.45
C GLN A 147 4.38 -28.38 -9.49
N SER A 148 4.82 -29.41 -8.79
CA SER A 148 6.23 -29.79 -8.73
C SER A 148 6.86 -30.10 -10.11
N GLN A 149 6.06 -30.55 -11.08
CA GLN A 149 6.50 -30.94 -12.42
C GLN A 149 6.05 -29.99 -13.53
N LYS A 150 5.17 -29.01 -13.24
CA LYS A 150 4.62 -28.12 -14.27
C LYS A 150 4.21 -26.79 -13.65
N VAL A 151 4.59 -25.71 -14.35
CA VAL A 151 4.05 -24.36 -14.09
C VAL A 151 3.39 -23.87 -15.37
N SER A 152 2.19 -23.31 -15.26
CA SER A 152 1.49 -22.67 -16.36
C SER A 152 0.69 -21.47 -15.87
N TYR A 153 0.55 -20.46 -16.73
CA TYR A 153 -0.33 -19.32 -16.52
C TYR A 153 -1.03 -18.96 -17.82
N SER A 154 -2.17 -18.32 -17.70
CA SER A 154 -2.91 -17.70 -18.79
C SER A 154 -3.52 -16.40 -18.30
N LEU A 155 -3.38 -15.34 -19.07
CA LEU A 155 -3.91 -14.01 -18.80
C LEU A 155 -4.86 -13.62 -19.92
N ASP A 156 -5.92 -12.89 -19.60
CA ASP A 156 -6.81 -12.34 -20.61
C ASP A 156 -7.27 -10.92 -20.25
N THR A 157 -7.43 -10.10 -21.28
CA THR A 157 -8.03 -8.76 -21.20
C THR A 157 -8.72 -8.41 -22.51
N LYS A 158 -9.83 -7.69 -22.44
CA LYS A 158 -10.65 -7.31 -23.60
C LYS A 158 -9.91 -6.50 -24.65
N GLN A 159 -8.87 -5.78 -24.27
CA GLN A 159 -8.05 -4.99 -25.19
C GLN A 159 -6.82 -5.73 -25.73
N ALA A 160 -6.69 -7.03 -25.45
CA ALA A 160 -5.56 -7.81 -25.90
C ALA A 160 -5.61 -8.16 -27.38
N GLU A 161 -4.46 -8.11 -28.03
CA GLU A 161 -4.33 -8.41 -29.47
C GLU A 161 -4.74 -9.85 -29.84
N TRP A 162 -4.58 -10.81 -28.91
CA TRP A 162 -4.99 -12.20 -29.11
C TRP A 162 -6.50 -12.41 -29.10
N ASN A 163 -7.29 -11.40 -28.72
CA ASN A 163 -8.74 -11.45 -28.79
C ASN A 163 -9.31 -11.01 -30.14
N THR A 164 -8.47 -10.78 -31.15
CA THR A 164 -8.88 -10.47 -32.52
C THR A 164 -9.78 -11.56 -33.09
N GLY A 165 -10.98 -11.18 -33.46
CA GLY A 165 -11.97 -12.09 -34.06
C GLY A 165 -12.76 -12.93 -33.05
N ASN A 166 -12.53 -12.80 -31.74
CA ASN A 166 -13.35 -13.47 -30.74
C ASN A 166 -14.73 -12.80 -30.63
N ALA A 167 -15.78 -13.62 -30.84
CA ALA A 167 -17.14 -13.13 -30.67
C ALA A 167 -17.48 -12.87 -29.21
N GLY A 168 -18.01 -11.69 -28.92
CA GLY A 168 -18.60 -11.36 -27.63
C GLY A 168 -17.71 -10.60 -26.64
N GLU A 169 -16.40 -10.86 -26.62
CA GLU A 169 -15.49 -10.20 -25.65
C GLU A 169 -14.49 -9.24 -26.31
N ASN A 170 -14.42 -9.25 -27.62
CA ASN A 170 -13.57 -8.36 -28.39
C ASN A 170 -14.25 -6.98 -28.55
N ALA A 171 -13.70 -5.96 -27.91
CA ALA A 171 -14.18 -4.59 -28.06
C ALA A 171 -13.86 -3.94 -29.41
N GLY A 172 -13.13 -4.64 -30.29
CA GLY A 172 -12.63 -4.09 -31.56
C GLY A 172 -11.46 -3.11 -31.39
N TYR A 173 -11.06 -2.83 -30.17
CA TYR A 173 -9.98 -1.89 -29.82
C TYR A 173 -8.86 -2.64 -29.13
N GLN A 174 -7.79 -2.87 -29.88
CA GLN A 174 -6.67 -3.65 -29.38
C GLN A 174 -5.46 -2.77 -29.16
N VAL A 175 -4.77 -3.03 -28.06
CA VAL A 175 -3.51 -2.39 -27.73
C VAL A 175 -2.40 -3.37 -28.09
N PRO A 176 -1.60 -3.08 -29.13
CA PRO A 176 -0.46 -3.93 -29.48
C PRO A 176 0.65 -3.81 -28.45
N GLN A 177 1.51 -4.82 -28.38
CA GLN A 177 2.70 -4.74 -27.54
C GLN A 177 3.51 -3.48 -27.85
N LYS A 178 3.96 -2.77 -26.81
CA LYS A 178 4.68 -1.49 -26.89
C LYS A 178 3.93 -0.37 -27.62
N GLY A 179 2.62 -0.49 -27.76
CA GLY A 179 1.77 0.50 -28.43
C GLY A 179 0.79 1.23 -27.50
N GLY A 180 0.87 0.99 -26.19
CA GLY A 180 -0.11 1.51 -25.23
C GLY A 180 0.25 2.86 -24.59
N TYR A 181 1.48 3.34 -24.71
CA TYR A 181 1.92 4.55 -24.01
C TYR A 181 1.07 5.77 -24.38
N HIS A 182 0.39 6.33 -23.37
CA HIS A 182 -0.51 7.48 -23.49
C HIS A 182 -1.67 7.30 -24.51
N ILE A 183 -2.01 6.05 -24.84
CA ILE A 183 -3.12 5.80 -25.74
C ILE A 183 -4.44 6.28 -25.11
N ASP A 184 -5.28 6.90 -25.91
CA ASP A 184 -6.57 7.43 -25.47
C ASP A 184 -7.74 6.55 -25.90
N LYS A 185 -8.95 6.92 -25.51
CA LYS A 185 -10.19 6.30 -25.96
C LYS A 185 -10.27 6.28 -27.50
N PRO A 186 -10.77 5.22 -28.10
CA PRO A 186 -11.50 4.08 -27.51
C PRO A 186 -10.63 2.93 -27.01
N HIS A 187 -9.31 2.98 -27.19
CA HIS A 187 -8.40 1.91 -26.80
C HIS A 187 -8.17 1.84 -25.28
N ASP A 188 -8.12 2.97 -24.63
CA ASP A 188 -8.01 3.06 -23.16
C ASP A 188 -9.37 2.80 -22.50
N ILE A 189 -9.67 1.55 -22.25
CA ILE A 189 -10.91 1.12 -21.60
C ILE A 189 -10.88 1.24 -20.07
N CYS A 190 -9.72 1.52 -19.47
CA CYS A 190 -9.52 1.61 -18.03
C CYS A 190 -9.35 3.04 -17.52
N TYR A 191 -9.62 4.06 -18.34
CA TYR A 191 -9.52 5.46 -17.95
C TYR A 191 -10.31 5.78 -16.67
N ASP A 192 -11.58 5.38 -16.62
CA ASP A 192 -12.45 5.69 -15.48
C ASP A 192 -12.06 4.89 -14.23
N LEU A 193 -11.52 3.66 -14.38
CA LEU A 193 -10.96 2.90 -13.29
C LEU A 193 -9.79 3.68 -12.64
N ARG A 194 -8.78 4.05 -13.42
CA ARG A 194 -7.64 4.82 -12.91
C ARG A 194 -8.06 6.18 -12.33
N SER A 195 -9.02 6.85 -12.95
CA SER A 195 -9.54 8.12 -12.41
C SER A 195 -10.14 7.95 -11.01
N ASN A 196 -10.95 6.89 -10.80
CA ASN A 196 -11.50 6.59 -9.48
C ASN A 196 -10.41 6.23 -8.48
N MET A 197 -9.38 5.46 -8.90
CA MET A 197 -8.21 5.15 -8.09
C MET A 197 -7.51 6.43 -7.62
N CYS A 198 -7.24 7.35 -8.54
CA CYS A 198 -6.63 8.64 -8.22
C CYS A 198 -7.43 9.45 -7.21
N LEU A 199 -8.75 9.52 -7.37
CA LEU A 199 -9.61 10.23 -6.42
C LEU A 199 -9.59 9.60 -5.01
N MET A 200 -9.53 8.26 -4.91
CA MET A 200 -9.40 7.56 -3.65
C MET A 200 -8.03 7.80 -2.99
N LEU A 201 -6.96 7.83 -3.77
CA LEU A 201 -5.62 8.18 -3.29
C LEU A 201 -5.57 9.61 -2.74
N GLU A 202 -6.16 10.57 -3.46
CA GLU A 202 -6.27 11.96 -3.00
C GLU A 202 -7.09 12.06 -1.70
N GLU A 203 -8.16 11.29 -1.56
CA GLU A 203 -8.95 11.21 -0.33
C GLU A 203 -8.14 10.61 0.84
N ALA A 204 -7.28 9.64 0.57
CA ALA A 204 -6.33 9.08 1.54
C ALA A 204 -5.19 10.04 1.91
N GLY A 205 -4.99 11.12 1.14
CA GLY A 205 -3.96 12.13 1.38
C GLY A 205 -2.72 12.01 0.49
N VAL A 206 -2.71 11.05 -0.43
CA VAL A 206 -1.64 10.86 -1.42
C VAL A 206 -1.87 11.83 -2.59
N LYS A 207 -0.89 12.68 -2.88
CA LYS A 207 -0.99 13.64 -3.98
C LYS A 207 -0.66 12.97 -5.30
N VAL A 208 -1.68 12.78 -6.12
CA VAL A 208 -1.51 12.22 -7.46
C VAL A 208 -1.03 13.28 -8.43
N LYS A 209 -0.08 12.94 -9.28
CA LYS A 209 0.44 13.79 -10.34
C LYS A 209 -0.34 13.61 -11.64
N TYR A 210 -0.44 12.37 -12.14
CA TYR A 210 -1.24 11.99 -13.29
C TYR A 210 -1.40 10.46 -13.39
N HIS A 211 -2.20 10.01 -14.35
CA HIS A 211 -2.32 8.62 -14.71
C HIS A 211 -2.45 8.44 -16.23
N HIS A 212 -2.05 7.32 -16.74
CA HIS A 212 -2.18 6.96 -18.16
C HIS A 212 -2.14 5.45 -18.39
N HIS A 213 -2.42 5.05 -19.62
CA HIS A 213 -2.15 3.70 -20.11
C HIS A 213 -0.65 3.57 -20.38
N GLU A 214 -0.03 2.46 -19.99
CA GLU A 214 1.42 2.29 -20.05
C GLU A 214 1.86 1.48 -21.28
N VAL A 215 3.18 1.48 -21.54
CA VAL A 215 3.79 1.03 -22.80
C VAL A 215 3.79 -0.48 -23.01
N GLY A 216 3.81 -1.27 -21.95
CA GLY A 216 4.09 -2.73 -22.01
C GLY A 216 3.04 -3.55 -22.72
N GLY A 217 1.85 -3.02 -22.94
CA GLY A 217 0.80 -3.68 -23.71
C GLY A 217 -0.57 -3.63 -23.04
N SER A 218 -1.42 -4.56 -23.48
CA SER A 218 -2.81 -4.61 -23.04
C SER A 218 -2.92 -4.72 -21.52
N GLY A 219 -3.67 -3.80 -20.91
CA GLY A 219 -3.96 -3.80 -19.49
C GLY A 219 -2.90 -3.16 -18.60
N GLN A 220 -1.76 -2.74 -19.11
CA GLN A 220 -0.76 -2.05 -18.31
C GLN A 220 -1.16 -0.59 -18.07
N MET A 221 -1.13 -0.20 -16.81
CA MET A 221 -1.56 1.10 -16.31
C MET A 221 -0.47 1.71 -15.45
N GLU A 222 -0.45 3.04 -15.39
CA GLU A 222 0.41 3.80 -14.50
C GLU A 222 -0.35 4.88 -13.77
N ILE A 223 -0.02 5.06 -12.50
CA ILE A 223 -0.40 6.22 -11.70
C ILE A 223 0.88 6.77 -11.07
N GLU A 224 1.20 8.01 -11.37
CA GLU A 224 2.35 8.73 -10.82
C GLU A 224 1.90 9.67 -9.71
N VAL A 225 2.64 9.69 -8.60
CA VAL A 225 2.39 10.59 -7.47
C VAL A 225 3.42 11.72 -7.45
N GLU A 226 3.10 12.81 -6.75
CA GLU A 226 4.06 13.90 -6.56
C GLU A 226 5.29 13.39 -5.82
N LEU A 227 6.47 13.88 -6.22
CA LEU A 227 7.71 13.56 -5.54
C LEU A 227 7.76 14.18 -4.13
N GLY A 228 8.46 13.54 -3.23
CA GLY A 228 8.58 14.00 -1.85
C GLY A 228 9.73 13.36 -1.08
N GLU A 229 9.81 13.66 0.20
CA GLU A 229 10.83 13.11 1.09
C GLU A 229 10.66 11.58 1.21
N MET A 230 11.76 10.85 1.21
CA MET A 230 11.82 9.39 1.07
C MET A 230 10.91 8.64 2.05
N THR A 231 10.92 8.99 3.35
CA THR A 231 10.11 8.27 4.33
C THR A 231 8.63 8.55 4.17
N THR A 232 8.26 9.78 3.80
CA THR A 232 6.89 10.16 3.48
C THR A 232 6.39 9.43 2.23
N MET A 233 7.22 9.32 1.21
CA MET A 233 6.85 8.59 -0.02
C MET A 233 6.75 7.09 0.23
N ALA A 234 7.64 6.52 1.02
CA ALA A 234 7.53 5.12 1.44
C ALA A 234 6.26 4.85 2.26
N ASP A 235 5.82 5.79 3.09
CA ASP A 235 4.54 5.70 3.79
C ASP A 235 3.35 5.83 2.82
N ASN A 236 3.42 6.70 1.81
CA ASN A 236 2.40 6.84 0.76
C ASN A 236 2.32 5.59 -0.13
N ASP A 237 3.45 4.92 -0.40
CA ASP A 237 3.48 3.61 -1.09
C ASP A 237 2.63 2.56 -0.36
N HIS A 238 2.54 2.65 0.96
CA HIS A 238 1.70 1.78 1.76
C HIS A 238 0.20 2.00 1.51
N ASP A 239 -0.20 3.20 1.16
CA ASP A 239 -1.61 3.54 0.90
C ASP A 239 -2.04 3.11 -0.52
N PHE A 240 -1.10 3.04 -1.47
CA PHE A 240 -1.36 2.64 -2.84
C PHE A 240 -1.91 1.20 -2.99
N PRO A 241 -1.34 0.15 -2.35
CA PRO A 241 -1.88 -1.22 -2.46
C PRO A 241 -3.21 -1.43 -1.74
N LEU A 242 -3.61 -0.54 -0.83
CA LEU A 242 -4.82 -0.73 -0.02
C LEU A 242 -6.11 -0.74 -0.83
N GLY A 243 -6.07 -0.26 -2.06
CA GLY A 243 -7.22 -0.07 -2.91
C GLY A 243 -7.39 -1.01 -4.09
N PHE A 244 -6.45 -1.91 -4.38
CA PHE A 244 -6.34 -2.46 -5.73
C PHE A 244 -6.17 -3.98 -5.84
N ILE A 245 -6.64 -4.74 -4.86
CA ILE A 245 -6.68 -6.22 -4.96
C ILE A 245 -8.12 -6.68 -5.10
#